data_bcea472372921b398fe3e7e677eefcb5
#
_entry.id   bcea472372921b398fe3e7e677eefcb5
#
_cell.length_a   1.000
_cell.length_b   1.000
_cell.length_c   1.000
_cell.angle_alpha   90.00
_cell.angle_beta   90.00
_cell.angle_gamma   90.00
#
_symmetry.space_group_name_H-M   'P 1'
#
loop_
_entity.id
_entity.type
_entity.pdbx_description
1 polymer ?
#
loop_
_entity_poly.entity_id
_entity_poly.type
_entity_poly.pdbx_seq_one_letter_code
_entity_poly.pdbx_strand_id
1 'polypeptide(L)'
;MTNNEPGNPVIMGEGVTTGTTIPSIMVNQNFGEILIAELESGAVINANLTESGGFLDGSFDNGIIAHEYGHGITSRLVGGAQTVSCLNNDETMSEGLSDWIGLMLMLKEEDYAEKPFGYGTYASSQPIDGLGIRNAPYTTDLSVNDYTYGDTNNTSDLSQPHGVGFVFGTMLWDLTWAFIDQYGYDPNLINGSGGNNKIMQLF
;
A
#
# COMPACT_ATOMS: atom_id res chain seq x y z
N MET A 1 -20.09 4.26 14.13
CA MET A 1 -20.65 4.66 12.82
C MET A 1 -20.35 3.57 11.82
N THR A 2 -21.28 3.27 10.92
CA THR A 2 -21.05 2.29 9.84
C THR A 2 -20.66 3.01 8.56
N ASN A 3 -19.76 2.42 7.77
CA ASN A 3 -19.49 2.85 6.42
C ASN A 3 -20.72 2.50 5.55
N ASN A 4 -21.24 3.44 4.79
CA ASN A 4 -22.37 3.23 3.88
C ASN A 4 -21.99 2.62 2.54
N GLU A 5 -20.69 2.46 2.29
CA GLU A 5 -20.13 1.88 1.08
C GLU A 5 -19.50 0.53 1.41
N PRO A 6 -19.59 -0.47 0.52
CA PRO A 6 -18.86 -1.71 0.67
C PRO A 6 -17.35 -1.45 0.67
N GLY A 7 -16.60 -2.25 1.41
CA GLY A 7 -15.14 -2.15 1.49
C GLY A 7 -14.64 -1.82 2.89
N ASN A 8 -13.35 -1.47 2.98
CA ASN A 8 -12.73 -1.13 4.24
C ASN A 8 -13.26 0.18 4.83
N PRO A 9 -13.28 0.31 6.18
CA PRO A 9 -13.69 1.55 6.82
C PRO A 9 -12.84 2.73 6.35
N VAL A 10 -13.50 3.83 6.03
CA VAL A 10 -12.80 5.08 5.70
C VAL A 10 -12.15 5.64 6.98
N ILE A 11 -10.93 6.12 6.89
CA ILE A 11 -10.29 6.83 7.99
C ILE A 11 -11.10 8.11 8.27
N MET A 12 -11.63 8.21 9.46
CA MET A 12 -12.34 9.43 9.88
C MET A 12 -11.31 10.50 10.23
N GLY A 13 -11.32 11.61 9.51
CA GLY A 13 -10.59 12.79 9.92
C GLY A 13 -11.10 13.33 11.26
N GLU A 14 -10.24 13.97 12.03
CA GLU A 14 -10.65 14.71 13.23
C GLU A 14 -11.63 15.80 12.82
N GLY A 15 -12.89 15.62 13.21
CA GLY A 15 -13.89 16.68 13.11
C GLY A 15 -13.57 17.77 14.14
N VAL A 16 -13.85 19.02 13.79
CA VAL A 16 -13.78 20.13 14.74
C VAL A 16 -14.93 19.98 15.75
N THR A 17 -14.78 19.08 16.72
CA THR A 17 -15.74 18.88 17.80
C THR A 17 -15.04 19.15 19.12
N THR A 18 -15.14 20.40 19.57
CA THR A 18 -14.84 20.75 20.95
C THR A 18 -15.85 20.05 21.85
N GLY A 19 -15.39 19.03 22.59
CA GLY A 19 -16.14 18.46 23.70
C GLY A 19 -16.78 17.09 23.50
N THR A 20 -16.47 16.33 22.46
CA THR A 20 -16.92 14.94 22.34
C THR A 20 -16.07 14.05 23.26
N THR A 21 -16.68 13.48 24.26
CA THR A 21 -16.01 12.56 25.22
C THR A 21 -16.35 11.10 24.97
N ILE A 22 -17.10 10.79 23.90
CA ILE A 22 -17.52 9.44 23.56
C ILE A 22 -16.54 8.88 22.52
N PRO A 23 -15.84 7.78 22.82
CA PRO A 23 -15.03 7.09 21.83
C PRO A 23 -15.87 6.70 20.62
N SER A 24 -15.36 6.96 19.43
CA SER A 24 -16.05 6.63 18.18
C SER A 24 -15.15 5.80 17.30
N ILE A 25 -15.72 4.78 16.67
CA ILE A 25 -15.05 3.91 15.72
C ILE A 25 -15.92 3.78 14.48
N MET A 26 -15.29 3.72 13.31
CA MET A 26 -15.96 3.34 12.08
C MET A 26 -15.67 1.88 11.79
N VAL A 27 -16.70 1.13 11.42
CA VAL A 27 -16.62 -0.27 11.02
C VAL A 27 -17.12 -0.40 9.58
N ASN A 28 -16.70 -1.47 8.89
CA ASN A 28 -17.21 -1.74 7.54
C ASN A 28 -18.74 -2.00 7.58
N GLN A 29 -19.40 -1.85 6.44
CA GLN A 29 -20.84 -1.95 6.31
C GLN A 29 -21.37 -3.29 6.84
N ASN A 30 -20.81 -4.41 6.40
CA ASN A 30 -21.28 -5.74 6.78
C ASN A 30 -21.21 -5.98 8.28
N PHE A 31 -20.12 -5.58 8.92
CA PHE A 31 -19.99 -5.71 10.37
C PHE A 31 -20.96 -4.78 11.10
N GLY A 32 -21.16 -3.57 10.58
CA GLY A 32 -22.11 -2.62 11.10
C GLY A 32 -23.55 -3.13 11.04
N GLU A 33 -23.95 -3.75 9.94
CA GLU A 33 -25.28 -4.37 9.77
C GLU A 33 -25.52 -5.53 10.74
N ILE A 34 -24.48 -6.37 10.98
CA ILE A 34 -24.54 -7.43 11.99
C ILE A 34 -24.77 -6.85 13.39
N LEU A 35 -24.01 -5.81 13.77
CA LEU A 35 -24.15 -5.17 15.07
C LEU A 35 -25.54 -4.55 15.25
N ILE A 36 -26.08 -3.91 14.21
CA ILE A 36 -27.42 -3.33 14.23
C ILE A 36 -28.47 -4.43 14.44
N ALA A 37 -28.40 -5.52 13.68
CA ALA A 37 -29.33 -6.62 13.78
C ALA A 37 -29.32 -7.27 15.17
N GLU A 38 -28.16 -7.45 15.78
CA GLU A 38 -28.02 -7.95 17.14
C GLU A 38 -28.66 -7.00 18.18
N LEU A 39 -28.44 -5.70 18.06
CA LEU A 39 -29.04 -4.69 18.94
C LEU A 39 -30.57 -4.65 18.80
N GLU A 40 -31.07 -4.74 17.56
CA GLU A 40 -32.53 -4.78 17.29
C GLU A 40 -33.20 -6.05 17.84
N SER A 41 -32.45 -7.15 17.94
CA SER A 41 -32.92 -8.38 18.60
C SER A 41 -32.99 -8.27 20.14
N GLY A 42 -32.50 -7.18 20.69
CA GLY A 42 -32.43 -6.94 22.14
C GLY A 42 -31.17 -7.45 22.81
N ALA A 43 -30.16 -7.85 22.02
CA ALA A 43 -28.85 -8.25 22.55
C ALA A 43 -28.12 -7.06 23.19
N VAL A 44 -27.38 -7.33 24.26
CA VAL A 44 -26.48 -6.36 24.89
C VAL A 44 -25.08 -6.60 24.34
N ILE A 45 -24.58 -5.63 23.57
CA ILE A 45 -23.23 -5.69 23.02
C ILE A 45 -22.28 -4.91 23.93
N ASN A 46 -21.28 -5.60 24.47
CA ASN A 46 -20.18 -4.98 25.20
C ASN A 46 -18.98 -4.87 24.27
N ALA A 47 -18.56 -3.65 23.98
CA ALA A 47 -17.38 -3.37 23.15
C ALA A 47 -16.27 -2.77 24.02
N ASN A 48 -15.05 -3.24 23.83
CA ASN A 48 -13.85 -2.65 24.41
C ASN A 48 -13.12 -1.89 23.30
N LEU A 49 -13.13 -0.57 23.36
CA LEU A 49 -12.40 0.28 22.43
C LEU A 49 -11.03 0.56 23.04
N THR A 50 -10.01 -0.09 22.49
CA THR A 50 -8.63 0.13 22.87
C THR A 50 -7.93 0.84 21.74
N GLU A 51 -7.34 1.98 21.99
CA GLU A 51 -6.42 2.61 21.05
C GLU A 51 -5.15 1.76 21.00
N SER A 52 -4.94 1.06 19.88
CA SER A 52 -3.71 0.35 19.63
C SER A 52 -2.83 1.19 18.74
N GLY A 53 -1.93 1.96 19.32
CA GLY A 53 -1.00 2.81 18.61
C GLY A 53 -1.67 4.10 18.06
N GLY A 54 -1.15 5.27 18.44
CA GLY A 54 -1.53 6.52 17.78
C GLY A 54 -1.13 6.47 16.30
N PHE A 55 -1.86 7.18 15.43
CA PHE A 55 -1.40 7.40 14.07
C PHE A 55 -0.02 8.07 14.12
N LEU A 56 0.97 7.39 13.55
CA LEU A 56 2.28 7.97 13.38
C LEU A 56 2.26 8.87 12.14
N ASP A 57 2.99 9.97 12.22
CA ASP A 57 3.09 10.89 11.10
C ASP A 57 3.77 10.17 9.92
N GLY A 58 3.06 10.04 8.79
CA GLY A 58 3.56 9.42 7.57
C GLY A 58 4.81 10.09 7.00
N SER A 59 5.07 11.35 7.39
CA SER A 59 6.32 12.03 7.04
C SER A 59 7.58 11.39 7.66
N PHE A 60 7.42 10.47 8.58
CA PHE A 60 8.51 9.66 9.15
C PHE A 60 8.53 8.22 8.62
N ASP A 61 7.59 7.86 7.74
CA ASP A 61 7.61 6.56 7.05
C ASP A 61 8.48 6.63 5.80
N ASN A 62 9.60 5.92 5.82
CA ASN A 62 10.56 5.94 4.71
C ASN A 62 9.95 5.43 3.40
N GLY A 63 9.02 4.48 3.46
CA GLY A 63 8.29 3.98 2.30
C GLY A 63 7.43 5.07 1.67
N ILE A 64 6.66 5.79 2.49
CA ILE A 64 5.81 6.89 2.03
C ILE A 64 6.67 8.03 1.47
N ILE A 65 7.76 8.43 2.15
CA ILE A 65 8.68 9.47 1.65
C ILE A 65 9.25 9.08 0.27
N ALA A 66 9.69 7.83 0.14
CA ALA A 66 10.25 7.33 -1.11
C ALA A 66 9.19 7.27 -2.22
N HIS A 67 7.95 6.91 -1.89
CA HIS A 67 6.81 6.91 -2.80
C HIS A 67 6.54 8.32 -3.37
N GLU A 68 6.39 9.29 -2.51
CA GLU A 68 6.12 10.66 -2.94
C GLU A 68 7.25 11.23 -3.80
N TYR A 69 8.50 10.91 -3.46
CA TYR A 69 9.64 11.28 -4.29
C TYR A 69 9.64 10.51 -5.63
N GLY A 70 9.18 9.25 -5.61
CA GLY A 70 9.00 8.40 -6.78
C GLY A 70 8.09 9.03 -7.83
N HIS A 71 6.97 9.64 -7.44
CA HIS A 71 6.13 10.40 -8.37
C HIS A 71 6.89 11.50 -9.09
N GLY A 72 7.75 12.21 -8.36
CA GLY A 72 8.60 13.25 -8.94
C GLY A 72 9.61 12.73 -9.96
N ILE A 73 10.17 11.56 -9.73
CA ILE A 73 11.11 10.89 -10.64
C ILE A 73 10.38 10.37 -11.89
N THR A 74 9.38 9.52 -11.70
CA THR A 74 8.70 8.80 -12.78
C THR A 74 7.98 9.73 -13.75
N SER A 75 7.29 10.74 -13.23
CA SER A 75 6.61 11.73 -14.09
C SER A 75 7.59 12.48 -14.99
N ARG A 76 8.81 12.75 -14.50
CA ARG A 76 9.83 13.47 -15.29
C ARG A 76 10.59 12.57 -16.25
N LEU A 77 10.83 11.32 -15.88
CA LEU A 77 11.50 10.36 -16.77
C LEU A 77 10.59 9.96 -17.94
N VAL A 78 9.31 9.74 -17.69
CA VAL A 78 8.34 9.32 -18.73
C VAL A 78 7.89 10.50 -19.59
N GLY A 79 7.47 11.59 -18.98
CA GLY A 79 6.89 12.74 -19.71
C GLY A 79 7.85 13.88 -20.00
N GLY A 80 9.05 13.83 -19.44
CA GLY A 80 10.01 14.92 -19.47
C GLY A 80 9.68 16.03 -18.47
N ALA A 81 10.60 16.98 -18.34
CA ALA A 81 10.55 18.00 -17.30
C ALA A 81 9.29 18.91 -17.30
N GLN A 82 8.59 18.99 -18.43
CA GLN A 82 7.45 19.89 -18.62
C GLN A 82 6.09 19.17 -18.66
N THR A 83 6.08 17.83 -18.70
CA THR A 83 4.83 17.04 -18.84
C THR A 83 4.66 16.10 -17.66
N VAL A 84 4.48 16.68 -16.46
CA VAL A 84 4.43 15.92 -15.20
C VAL A 84 3.13 15.13 -14.99
N SER A 85 2.12 15.33 -15.82
CA SER A 85 0.83 14.62 -15.76
C SER A 85 0.73 13.44 -16.74
N CYS A 86 1.84 13.02 -17.36
CA CYS A 86 1.87 11.99 -18.39
C CYS A 86 1.39 10.60 -17.90
N LEU A 87 1.53 10.32 -16.62
CA LEU A 87 1.09 9.06 -15.98
C LEU A 87 -0.30 9.16 -15.35
N ASN A 88 -1.03 10.24 -15.60
CA ASN A 88 -2.37 10.47 -15.08
C ASN A 88 -3.38 9.78 -16.01
N ASN A 89 -3.62 8.50 -15.78
CA ASN A 89 -4.48 7.63 -16.57
C ASN A 89 -5.24 6.64 -15.67
N ASP A 90 -6.17 5.88 -16.24
CA ASP A 90 -7.02 4.94 -15.50
C ASP A 90 -6.23 3.73 -14.97
N GLU A 91 -5.10 3.39 -15.59
CA GLU A 91 -4.21 2.32 -15.15
C GLU A 91 -3.40 2.68 -13.90
N THR A 92 -3.31 3.96 -13.59
CA THR A 92 -2.68 4.49 -12.36
C THR A 92 -1.27 3.93 -12.08
N MET A 93 -0.50 3.68 -13.13
CA MET A 93 0.85 3.10 -13.07
C MET A 93 1.80 3.92 -12.19
N SER A 94 1.57 5.24 -12.08
CA SER A 94 2.41 6.12 -11.26
C SER A 94 2.44 5.71 -9.79
N GLU A 95 1.34 5.21 -9.25
CA GLU A 95 1.26 4.71 -7.88
C GLU A 95 2.14 3.46 -7.69
N GLY A 96 2.00 2.49 -8.61
CA GLY A 96 2.80 1.27 -8.58
C GLY A 96 4.29 1.50 -8.82
N LEU A 97 4.64 2.44 -9.70
CA LEU A 97 6.04 2.84 -9.93
C LEU A 97 6.64 3.51 -8.69
N SER A 98 5.85 4.34 -8.01
CA SER A 98 6.28 5.03 -6.79
C SER A 98 6.49 4.05 -5.63
N ASP A 99 5.58 3.10 -5.45
CA ASP A 99 5.77 2.01 -4.48
C ASP A 99 7.02 1.18 -4.81
N TRP A 100 7.18 0.80 -6.08
CA TRP A 100 8.32 0.01 -6.51
C TRP A 100 9.65 0.72 -6.28
N ILE A 101 9.76 2.01 -6.53
CA ILE A 101 10.97 2.79 -6.18
C ILE A 101 11.25 2.71 -4.68
N GLY A 102 10.23 2.86 -3.85
CA GLY A 102 10.39 2.71 -2.41
C GLY A 102 10.86 1.33 -2.00
N LEU A 103 10.30 0.27 -2.58
CA LEU A 103 10.74 -1.12 -2.36
C LEU A 103 12.20 -1.33 -2.75
N MET A 104 12.62 -0.79 -3.91
CA MET A 104 14.01 -0.88 -4.37
C MET A 104 15.01 -0.20 -3.41
N LEU A 105 14.60 0.89 -2.76
CA LEU A 105 15.43 1.58 -1.76
C LEU A 105 15.46 0.85 -0.41
N MET A 106 14.46 0.02 -0.11
CA MET A 106 14.38 -0.76 1.13
C MET A 106 15.02 -2.15 1.01
N LEU A 107 15.23 -2.64 -0.22
CA LEU A 107 15.76 -3.97 -0.50
C LEU A 107 17.18 -4.15 0.03
N LYS A 108 17.46 -5.30 0.65
CA LYS A 108 18.73 -5.66 1.27
C LYS A 108 19.24 -6.99 0.78
N GLU A 109 20.51 -7.26 1.01
CA GLU A 109 21.19 -8.49 0.60
C GLU A 109 20.60 -9.76 1.25
N GLU A 110 20.08 -9.65 2.46
CA GLU A 110 19.46 -10.75 3.19
C GLU A 110 17.99 -11.01 2.82
N ASP A 111 17.40 -10.19 1.96
CA ASP A 111 16.02 -10.37 1.54
C ASP A 111 15.87 -11.49 0.51
N TYR A 112 14.68 -12.05 0.41
CA TYR A 112 14.33 -13.13 -0.51
C TYR A 112 12.94 -12.88 -1.11
N ALA A 113 12.68 -13.53 -2.23
CA ALA A 113 11.52 -13.25 -3.07
C ALA A 113 10.16 -13.36 -2.34
N GLU A 114 10.00 -14.39 -1.51
CA GLU A 114 8.76 -14.66 -0.78
C GLU A 114 8.61 -13.84 0.51
N LYS A 115 9.65 -13.05 0.89
CA LYS A 115 9.54 -12.19 2.07
C LYS A 115 8.48 -11.12 1.84
N PRO A 116 7.44 -11.03 2.71
CA PRO A 116 6.43 -9.99 2.60
C PRO A 116 6.99 -8.62 3.00
N PHE A 117 6.71 -7.61 2.21
CA PHE A 117 7.00 -6.21 2.47
C PHE A 117 5.70 -5.41 2.52
N GLY A 118 5.28 -5.02 3.73
CA GLY A 118 4.17 -4.10 3.89
C GLY A 118 4.58 -2.67 3.56
N TYR A 119 3.73 -1.94 2.88
CA TYR A 119 3.99 -0.55 2.51
C TYR A 119 3.32 0.41 3.48
N GLY A 120 4.02 1.46 3.95
CA GLY A 120 3.48 2.41 4.93
C GLY A 120 3.23 1.79 6.31
N THR A 121 4.00 0.77 6.68
CA THR A 121 3.82 0.00 7.92
C THR A 121 4.17 0.81 9.16
N TYR A 122 5.14 1.73 9.08
CA TYR A 122 5.44 2.64 10.19
C TYR A 122 4.25 3.55 10.49
N ALA A 123 3.70 4.21 9.48
CA ALA A 123 2.54 5.09 9.64
C ALA A 123 1.31 4.35 10.18
N SER A 124 1.18 3.05 9.85
CA SER A 124 0.09 2.18 10.31
C SER A 124 0.38 1.49 11.65
N SER A 125 1.53 1.76 12.30
CA SER A 125 1.96 1.09 13.54
C SER A 125 2.03 -0.45 13.39
N GLN A 126 2.49 -0.93 12.26
CA GLN A 126 2.61 -2.35 11.92
C GLN A 126 4.09 -2.78 11.78
N PRO A 127 4.40 -4.06 11.94
CA PRO A 127 5.72 -4.58 11.57
C PRO A 127 5.94 -4.51 10.06
N ILE A 128 7.19 -4.59 9.61
CA ILE A 128 7.58 -4.44 8.20
C ILE A 128 6.93 -5.47 7.26
N ASP A 129 6.58 -6.63 7.78
CA ASP A 129 5.89 -7.74 7.11
C ASP A 129 4.37 -7.69 7.29
N GLY A 130 3.84 -6.63 7.90
CA GLY A 130 2.41 -6.41 8.04
C GLY A 130 1.74 -6.03 6.73
N LEU A 131 0.41 -5.90 6.74
CA LEU A 131 -0.37 -5.53 5.56
C LEU A 131 0.02 -4.14 5.00
N GLY A 132 0.35 -3.19 5.89
CA GLY A 132 0.58 -1.81 5.50
C GLY A 132 -0.70 -1.09 5.06
N ILE A 133 -0.56 -0.18 4.09
CA ILE A 133 -1.63 0.65 3.53
C ILE A 133 -2.10 0.18 2.14
N ARG A 134 -1.64 -0.98 1.68
CA ARG A 134 -2.03 -1.58 0.39
C ARG A 134 -2.93 -2.80 0.61
N ASN A 135 -3.47 -3.36 -0.47
CA ASN A 135 -4.38 -4.50 -0.42
C ASN A 135 -3.70 -5.79 0.05
N ALA A 136 -2.40 -5.93 -0.19
CA ALA A 136 -1.55 -6.99 0.33
C ALA A 136 -0.11 -6.48 0.51
N PRO A 137 0.76 -7.17 1.28
CA PRO A 137 2.19 -6.92 1.23
C PRO A 137 2.76 -7.27 -0.15
N TYR A 138 3.83 -6.61 -0.55
CA TYR A 138 4.59 -6.99 -1.75
C TYR A 138 5.41 -8.25 -1.47
N THR A 139 5.20 -9.30 -2.25
CA THR A 139 5.87 -10.60 -2.14
C THR A 139 5.63 -11.40 -3.42
N THR A 140 6.49 -12.36 -3.73
CA THR A 140 6.26 -13.33 -4.81
C THR A 140 5.49 -14.57 -4.33
N ASP A 141 5.16 -14.65 -3.04
CA ASP A 141 4.32 -15.72 -2.49
C ASP A 141 2.85 -15.47 -2.83
N LEU A 142 2.35 -16.21 -3.82
CA LEU A 142 0.95 -16.13 -4.26
C LEU A 142 -0.07 -16.57 -3.20
N SER A 143 0.36 -17.16 -2.10
CA SER A 143 -0.54 -17.43 -0.96
C SER A 143 -0.76 -16.20 -0.08
N VAL A 144 0.05 -15.16 -0.24
CA VAL A 144 0.01 -13.91 0.51
C VAL A 144 -0.47 -12.75 -0.38
N ASN A 145 -0.02 -12.71 -1.62
CA ASN A 145 -0.42 -11.70 -2.61
C ASN A 145 -0.70 -12.41 -3.94
N ASP A 146 -1.98 -12.68 -4.20
CA ASP A 146 -2.47 -13.36 -5.41
C ASP A 146 -3.07 -12.39 -6.44
N TYR A 147 -2.93 -11.09 -6.23
CA TYR A 147 -3.44 -10.08 -7.16
C TYR A 147 -2.75 -10.15 -8.52
N THR A 148 -3.59 -10.17 -9.56
CA THR A 148 -3.18 -10.24 -10.96
C THR A 148 -3.71 -9.03 -11.75
N TYR A 149 -3.23 -8.86 -12.97
CA TYR A 149 -3.74 -7.81 -13.86
C TYR A 149 -5.26 -7.91 -14.10
N GLY A 150 -5.82 -9.15 -14.07
CA GLY A 150 -7.26 -9.35 -14.21
C GLY A 150 -8.08 -8.71 -13.10
N ASP A 151 -7.51 -8.60 -11.89
CA ASP A 151 -8.20 -8.05 -10.73
C ASP A 151 -8.38 -6.53 -10.81
N THR A 152 -7.62 -5.85 -11.65
CA THR A 152 -7.77 -4.39 -11.87
C THR A 152 -9.15 -4.01 -12.42
N ASN A 153 -9.92 -4.96 -12.94
CA ASN A 153 -11.31 -4.75 -13.34
C ASN A 153 -12.27 -4.68 -12.14
N ASN A 154 -11.85 -5.15 -10.97
CA ASN A 154 -12.65 -5.15 -9.74
C ASN A 154 -12.37 -3.87 -8.92
N THR A 155 -12.88 -2.74 -9.36
CA THR A 155 -12.69 -1.45 -8.70
C THR A 155 -13.43 -1.31 -7.36
N SER A 156 -14.26 -2.28 -6.99
CA SER A 156 -14.86 -2.35 -5.65
C SER A 156 -13.87 -2.86 -4.60
N ASP A 157 -12.90 -3.67 -5.01
CA ASP A 157 -11.82 -4.17 -4.16
C ASP A 157 -10.55 -3.33 -4.32
N LEU A 158 -10.17 -3.07 -5.56
CA LEU A 158 -8.99 -2.28 -5.93
C LEU A 158 -9.39 -0.85 -6.29
N SER A 159 -9.48 0.01 -5.28
CA SER A 159 -9.79 1.43 -5.49
C SER A 159 -8.72 2.13 -6.32
N GLN A 160 -9.13 2.99 -7.24
CA GLN A 160 -8.22 3.92 -7.93
C GLN A 160 -7.86 5.10 -7.01
N PRO A 161 -6.62 5.62 -7.09
CA PRO A 161 -5.51 5.15 -7.94
C PRO A 161 -4.66 4.05 -7.28
N HIS A 162 -4.69 3.93 -5.96
CA HIS A 162 -3.71 3.17 -5.19
C HIS A 162 -3.85 1.65 -5.35
N GLY A 163 -5.08 1.11 -5.30
CA GLY A 163 -5.30 -0.34 -5.41
C GLY A 163 -4.96 -0.88 -6.80
N VAL A 164 -5.34 -0.16 -7.86
CA VAL A 164 -4.98 -0.53 -9.24
C VAL A 164 -3.47 -0.39 -9.45
N GLY A 165 -2.88 0.73 -8.98
CA GLY A 165 -1.44 0.94 -9.04
C GLY A 165 -0.64 -0.10 -8.26
N PHE A 166 -1.15 -0.56 -7.12
CA PHE A 166 -0.56 -1.64 -6.33
C PHE A 166 -0.35 -2.92 -7.16
N VAL A 167 -1.32 -3.31 -7.99
CA VAL A 167 -1.17 -4.49 -8.86
C VAL A 167 -0.01 -4.31 -9.84
N PHE A 168 0.15 -3.12 -10.41
CA PHE A 168 1.29 -2.81 -11.28
C PHE A 168 2.62 -2.91 -10.51
N GLY A 169 2.66 -2.37 -9.28
CA GLY A 169 3.82 -2.49 -8.40
C GLY A 169 4.15 -3.95 -8.06
N THR A 170 3.14 -4.81 -7.85
CA THR A 170 3.30 -6.26 -7.62
C THR A 170 3.97 -6.92 -8.84
N MET A 171 3.52 -6.64 -10.06
CA MET A 171 4.16 -7.15 -11.28
C MET A 171 5.62 -6.73 -11.41
N LEU A 172 5.94 -5.48 -11.06
CA LEU A 172 7.32 -4.99 -11.05
C LEU A 172 8.17 -5.66 -9.97
N TRP A 173 7.57 -5.97 -8.84
CA TRP A 173 8.26 -6.68 -7.76
C TRP A 173 8.62 -8.11 -8.15
N ASP A 174 7.69 -8.84 -8.78
CA ASP A 174 7.97 -10.17 -9.33
C ASP A 174 9.08 -10.13 -10.39
N LEU A 175 9.02 -9.14 -11.29
CA LEU A 175 10.06 -8.95 -12.29
C LEU A 175 11.42 -8.62 -11.64
N THR A 176 11.44 -7.83 -10.58
CA THR A 176 12.64 -7.50 -9.83
C THR A 176 13.33 -8.75 -9.30
N TRP A 177 12.57 -9.64 -8.67
CA TRP A 177 13.10 -10.89 -8.14
C TRP A 177 13.57 -11.84 -9.25
N ALA A 178 12.87 -11.90 -10.38
CA ALA A 178 13.35 -12.66 -11.55
C ALA A 178 14.70 -12.16 -12.07
N PHE A 179 14.93 -10.84 -12.03
CA PHE A 179 16.23 -10.27 -12.38
C PHE A 179 17.29 -10.56 -11.31
N ILE A 180 16.96 -10.47 -10.02
CA ILE A 180 17.88 -10.79 -8.93
C ILE A 180 18.27 -12.27 -8.97
N ASP A 181 17.33 -13.17 -9.22
CA ASP A 181 17.60 -14.60 -9.37
C ASP A 181 18.57 -14.90 -10.52
N GLN A 182 18.44 -14.16 -11.61
CA GLN A 182 19.28 -14.36 -12.79
C GLN A 182 20.66 -13.70 -12.67
N TYR A 183 20.78 -12.53 -12.07
CA TYR A 183 21.98 -11.70 -12.09
C TYR A 183 22.59 -11.42 -10.72
N GLY A 184 21.97 -11.92 -9.65
CA GLY A 184 22.36 -11.64 -8.27
C GLY A 184 21.92 -10.25 -7.80
N TYR A 185 22.06 -10.02 -6.50
CA TYR A 185 21.83 -8.72 -5.88
C TYR A 185 23.16 -7.95 -5.76
N ASP A 186 23.14 -6.64 -5.96
CA ASP A 186 24.29 -5.76 -5.74
C ASP A 186 23.85 -4.59 -4.83
N PRO A 187 24.47 -4.43 -3.65
CA PRO A 187 24.09 -3.37 -2.70
C PRO A 187 24.43 -1.95 -3.19
N ASN A 188 25.25 -1.82 -4.23
CA ASN A 188 25.56 -0.54 -4.83
C ASN A 188 24.48 -0.15 -5.85
N LEU A 189 23.43 0.53 -5.39
CA LEU A 189 22.30 0.92 -6.25
C LEU A 189 22.68 1.82 -7.43
N ILE A 190 23.76 2.61 -7.30
CA ILE A 190 24.11 3.62 -8.31
C ILE A 190 25.02 3.04 -9.40
N ASN A 191 26.06 2.30 -9.01
CA ASN A 191 27.10 1.82 -9.90
C ASN A 191 27.21 0.28 -9.93
N GLY A 192 26.25 -0.39 -9.35
CA GLY A 192 26.19 -1.85 -9.29
C GLY A 192 25.77 -2.47 -10.64
N SER A 193 25.86 -3.78 -10.72
CA SER A 193 25.54 -4.56 -11.92
C SER A 193 24.60 -5.75 -11.65
N GLY A 194 24.04 -5.83 -10.46
CA GLY A 194 23.09 -6.86 -10.06
C GLY A 194 21.75 -6.77 -10.80
N GLY A 195 20.89 -7.75 -10.55
CA GLY A 195 19.53 -7.78 -11.09
C GLY A 195 18.71 -6.56 -10.68
N ASN A 196 18.84 -6.15 -9.42
CA ASN A 196 18.23 -4.93 -8.91
C ASN A 196 18.68 -3.67 -9.67
N ASN A 197 19.96 -3.55 -10.04
CA ASN A 197 20.45 -2.42 -10.84
C ASN A 197 19.93 -2.49 -12.28
N LYS A 198 19.90 -3.69 -12.86
CA LYS A 198 19.47 -3.89 -14.26
C LYS A 198 18.00 -3.56 -14.45
N ILE A 199 17.13 -3.98 -13.52
CA ILE A 199 15.70 -3.68 -13.61
C ILE A 199 15.45 -2.17 -13.45
N MET A 200 16.19 -1.47 -12.59
CA MET A 200 16.09 -0.01 -12.45
C MET A 200 16.54 0.75 -13.72
N GLN A 201 17.35 0.15 -14.58
CA GLN A 201 17.77 0.76 -15.85
C GLN A 201 16.74 0.58 -16.97
N LEU A 202 15.75 -0.30 -16.80
CA LEU A 202 14.69 -0.51 -17.79
C LEU A 202 13.55 0.51 -17.64
N PHE A 203 13.43 1.10 -16.48
CA PHE A 203 12.40 2.08 -16.12
C PHE A 203 13.01 3.44 -15.81
#